data_dbd6eead1f6ff8351da5d7fe9a6a79d1
#
_entry.id   dbd6eead1f6ff8351da5d7fe9a6a79d1
#
_cell.length_a   1.000
_cell.length_b   1.000
_cell.length_c   1.000
_cell.angle_alpha   90.00
_cell.angle_beta   90.00
_cell.angle_gamma   90.00
#
_symmetry.space_group_name_H-M   'P 1'
#
loop_
_entity.id
_entity.type
_entity.pdbx_description
1 polymer ?
#
loop_
_entity_poly.entity_id
_entity_poly.type
_entity_poly.pdbx_seq_one_letter_code
_entity_poly.pdbx_strand_id
1 'polypeptide(L)'
;MAETEEKRCSGGYVKELKKVSYIAAPMVTVSVLQYLLQVVSVVMVGHLGQLVLSSVAIATSLTNVTGFSLLSGMAGGLETLCGQAYGAQQYQKLGIYTYSAMISLLLVCPPVCVLWIFMDKLLPVVGQDPLISHEARNYAIWLIPALFGSAILKPLTRYLQTQSLILPMMLTSLSTLCFHTVLCWTLVFKFDLGSIGAAIAYGLSTWLNVLVLGLYMSYSSACEKTRASLSRDALLGLGQFFRLAVPSAVMVCLKWWSMELLTLSSGLLSNPQLETSVLSICLTISTLHFTVPYGFGAASSIRVSNELGAGNPRSARVAVGAAMAIEAVIVSASLFCSRNVLGLAYSNDRQIQHYIAVMTPFLCLSIITDSLQAVLSGVARGCGWQHIGAYINLGAFYLVGLPVGALLGFVAHLRGKGLWIGIVAGSIVQSTLLSLISVFTDWEKQATKAKERVLVRK
;
A
#
# COMPACT_ATOMS: atom_id res chain seq x y z
N MET A 1 -41.24 -17.91 -9.46
CA MET A 1 -40.64 -16.55 -9.53
C MET A 1 -39.42 -16.41 -8.58
N ALA A 2 -39.54 -16.76 -7.31
CA ALA A 2 -38.42 -16.68 -6.37
C ALA A 2 -37.20 -17.55 -6.76
N GLU A 3 -37.42 -18.79 -7.20
CA GLU A 3 -36.35 -19.72 -7.61
C GLU A 3 -35.59 -19.29 -8.87
N THR A 4 -36.23 -18.53 -9.75
CA THR A 4 -35.62 -17.97 -10.97
C THR A 4 -34.80 -16.71 -10.64
N GLU A 5 -35.22 -15.90 -9.66
CA GLU A 5 -34.48 -14.76 -9.16
C GLU A 5 -33.25 -15.20 -8.35
N GLU A 6 -33.37 -16.23 -7.52
CA GLU A 6 -32.28 -16.80 -6.73
C GLU A 6 -31.18 -17.41 -7.62
N LYS A 7 -31.54 -18.15 -8.67
CA LYS A 7 -30.61 -18.66 -9.69
C LYS A 7 -29.94 -17.54 -10.49
N ARG A 8 -30.66 -16.44 -10.76
CA ARG A 8 -30.12 -15.25 -11.46
C ARG A 8 -29.18 -14.45 -10.58
N CYS A 9 -29.46 -14.34 -9.27
CA CYS A 9 -28.58 -13.74 -8.28
C CYS A 9 -27.32 -14.59 -8.06
N SER A 10 -27.47 -15.91 -7.91
CA SER A 10 -26.34 -16.84 -7.75
C SER A 10 -25.41 -16.84 -8.96
N GLY A 11 -25.97 -16.87 -10.18
CA GLY A 11 -25.17 -16.78 -11.42
C GLY A 11 -24.42 -15.45 -11.56
N GLY A 12 -25.00 -14.35 -11.11
CA GLY A 12 -24.38 -13.03 -11.07
C GLY A 12 -23.20 -12.98 -10.09
N TYR A 13 -23.37 -13.55 -8.89
CA TYR A 13 -22.36 -13.60 -7.86
C TYR A 13 -21.13 -14.44 -8.28
N VAL A 14 -21.34 -15.64 -8.82
CA VAL A 14 -20.25 -16.50 -9.34
C VAL A 14 -19.48 -15.81 -10.47
N LYS A 15 -20.17 -15.06 -11.33
CA LYS A 15 -19.52 -14.29 -12.40
C LYS A 15 -18.63 -13.17 -11.83
N GLU A 16 -19.08 -12.47 -10.80
CA GLU A 16 -18.27 -11.44 -10.14
C GLU A 16 -17.11 -12.06 -9.35
N LEU A 17 -17.29 -13.18 -8.67
CA LEU A 17 -16.20 -13.94 -8.04
C LEU A 17 -15.07 -14.23 -9.03
N LYS A 18 -15.40 -14.74 -10.22
CA LYS A 18 -14.42 -15.02 -11.29
C LYS A 18 -13.70 -13.74 -11.74
N LYS A 19 -14.42 -12.64 -11.93
CA LYS A 19 -13.83 -11.36 -12.35
C LYS A 19 -12.89 -10.80 -11.29
N VAL A 20 -13.30 -10.79 -10.01
CA VAL A 20 -12.47 -10.33 -8.90
C VAL A 20 -11.22 -11.19 -8.78
N SER A 21 -11.35 -12.52 -8.83
CA SER A 21 -10.19 -13.44 -8.77
C SER A 21 -9.23 -13.25 -9.94
N TYR A 22 -9.74 -13.06 -11.15
CA TYR A 22 -8.93 -12.84 -12.36
C TYR A 22 -8.11 -11.54 -12.27
N ILE A 23 -8.64 -10.51 -11.61
CA ILE A 23 -7.92 -9.26 -11.37
C ILE A 23 -7.00 -9.39 -10.15
N ALA A 24 -7.48 -9.99 -9.05
CA ALA A 24 -6.76 -10.05 -7.79
C ALA A 24 -5.49 -10.90 -7.87
N ALA A 25 -5.54 -12.08 -8.48
CA ALA A 25 -4.39 -12.99 -8.52
C ALA A 25 -3.14 -12.38 -9.18
N PRO A 26 -3.20 -11.76 -10.38
CA PRO A 26 -2.06 -11.06 -10.92
C PRO A 26 -1.67 -9.81 -10.13
N MET A 27 -2.63 -9.12 -9.50
CA MET A 27 -2.36 -7.96 -8.64
C MET A 27 -1.57 -8.35 -7.39
N VAL A 28 -1.90 -9.47 -6.76
CA VAL A 28 -1.12 -10.06 -5.66
C VAL A 28 0.31 -10.33 -6.13
N THR A 29 0.47 -10.97 -7.30
CA THR A 29 1.79 -11.23 -7.88
C THR A 29 2.59 -9.95 -8.08
N VAL A 30 2.00 -8.90 -8.65
CA VAL A 30 2.65 -7.59 -8.80
C VAL A 30 3.07 -7.01 -7.45
N SER A 31 2.20 -7.07 -6.44
CA SER A 31 2.48 -6.56 -5.10
C SER A 31 3.65 -7.31 -4.43
N VAL A 32 3.68 -8.63 -4.56
CA VAL A 32 4.78 -9.46 -4.05
C VAL A 32 6.09 -9.15 -4.77
N LEU A 33 6.08 -9.07 -6.10
CA LEU A 33 7.28 -8.75 -6.88
C LEU A 33 7.84 -7.37 -6.53
N GLN A 34 6.98 -6.37 -6.34
CA GLN A 34 7.38 -5.03 -5.91
C GLN A 34 7.94 -5.01 -4.48
N TYR A 35 7.38 -5.79 -3.57
CA TYR A 35 7.90 -5.93 -2.21
C TYR A 35 9.28 -6.62 -2.22
N LEU A 36 9.47 -7.65 -3.05
CA LEU A 36 10.75 -8.35 -3.17
C LEU A 36 11.89 -7.45 -3.67
N LEU A 37 11.65 -6.41 -4.46
CA LEU A 37 12.68 -5.42 -4.81
C LEU A 37 13.33 -4.82 -3.55
N GLN A 38 12.51 -4.45 -2.58
CA GLN A 38 12.97 -3.86 -1.32
C GLN A 38 13.68 -4.90 -0.45
N VAL A 39 13.13 -6.12 -0.38
CA VAL A 39 13.72 -7.24 0.36
C VAL A 39 15.11 -7.59 -0.18
N VAL A 40 15.28 -7.70 -1.49
CA VAL A 40 16.58 -7.97 -2.13
C VAL A 40 17.62 -6.92 -1.75
N SER A 41 17.26 -5.62 -1.81
CA SER A 41 18.17 -4.54 -1.39
C SER A 41 18.61 -4.70 0.06
N VAL A 42 17.66 -4.92 0.98
CA VAL A 42 17.95 -5.09 2.42
C VAL A 42 18.80 -6.32 2.71
N VAL A 43 18.51 -7.45 2.05
CA VAL A 43 19.30 -8.68 2.21
C VAL A 43 20.73 -8.47 1.75
N MET A 44 20.96 -7.84 0.60
CA MET A 44 22.32 -7.58 0.11
C MET A 44 23.10 -6.64 1.03
N VAL A 45 22.45 -5.58 1.52
CA VAL A 45 23.05 -4.65 2.49
C VAL A 45 23.34 -5.32 3.83
N GLY A 46 22.52 -6.30 4.23
CA GLY A 46 22.73 -7.07 5.46
C GLY A 46 24.07 -7.79 5.55
N HIS A 47 24.70 -8.10 4.41
CA HIS A 47 26.03 -8.71 4.36
C HIS A 47 27.19 -7.71 4.55
N LEU A 48 26.90 -6.39 4.61
CA LEU A 48 27.92 -5.33 4.77
C LEU A 48 28.23 -5.01 6.23
N GLY A 49 27.46 -5.56 7.18
CA GLY A 49 27.67 -5.37 8.62
C GLY A 49 26.52 -4.66 9.32
N GLN A 50 26.56 -4.70 10.67
CA GLN A 50 25.46 -4.24 11.51
C GLN A 50 25.18 -2.74 11.39
N LEU A 51 26.21 -1.90 11.35
CA LEU A 51 26.04 -0.44 11.25
C LEU A 51 25.30 -0.06 9.96
N VAL A 52 25.75 -0.63 8.82
CA VAL A 52 25.15 -0.33 7.52
C VAL A 52 23.70 -0.85 7.45
N LEU A 53 23.46 -2.06 7.93
CA LEU A 53 22.12 -2.64 7.98
C LEU A 53 21.16 -1.80 8.82
N SER A 54 21.58 -1.39 10.03
CA SER A 54 20.78 -0.55 10.94
C SER A 54 20.46 0.81 10.30
N SER A 55 21.45 1.43 9.68
CA SER A 55 21.31 2.73 9.00
C SER A 55 20.34 2.65 7.83
N VAL A 56 20.45 1.61 7.00
CA VAL A 56 19.55 1.38 5.86
C VAL A 56 18.14 1.04 6.33
N ALA A 57 17.98 0.27 7.41
CA ALA A 57 16.67 -0.04 7.98
C ALA A 57 15.94 1.24 8.44
N ILE A 58 16.63 2.13 9.17
CA ILE A 58 16.08 3.41 9.63
C ILE A 58 15.78 4.33 8.45
N ALA A 59 16.70 4.44 7.48
CA ALA A 59 16.49 5.24 6.29
C ALA A 59 15.29 4.73 5.47
N THR A 60 15.15 3.41 5.32
CA THR A 60 14.04 2.79 4.60
C THR A 60 12.72 3.04 5.30
N SER A 61 12.65 2.90 6.63
CA SER A 61 11.45 3.21 7.41
C SER A 61 11.05 4.68 7.22
N LEU A 62 11.97 5.62 7.43
CA LEU A 62 11.69 7.06 7.32
C LEU A 62 11.33 7.48 5.90
N THR A 63 12.03 6.96 4.88
CA THR A 63 11.73 7.28 3.47
C THR A 63 10.40 6.66 3.02
N ASN A 64 10.03 5.48 3.51
CA ASN A 64 8.71 4.90 3.29
C ASN A 64 7.60 5.76 3.92
N VAL A 65 7.76 6.17 5.16
CA VAL A 65 6.77 6.95 5.92
C VAL A 65 6.57 8.34 5.32
N THR A 66 7.66 9.04 4.98
CA THR A 66 7.61 10.45 4.56
C THR A 66 7.49 10.66 3.05
N GLY A 67 7.88 9.68 2.24
CA GLY A 67 7.93 9.78 0.78
C GLY A 67 7.05 8.75 0.08
N PHE A 68 7.45 7.49 0.06
CA PHE A 68 6.82 6.47 -0.77
C PHE A 68 5.36 6.18 -0.39
N SER A 69 5.00 6.17 0.91
CA SER A 69 3.62 6.00 1.37
C SER A 69 2.75 7.21 1.01
N LEU A 70 3.31 8.42 1.11
CA LEU A 70 2.64 9.66 0.72
C LEU A 70 2.29 9.63 -0.78
N LEU A 71 3.28 9.35 -1.65
CA LEU A 71 3.05 9.25 -3.10
C LEU A 71 2.06 8.12 -3.45
N SER A 72 2.18 6.97 -2.78
CA SER A 72 1.28 5.83 -2.99
C SER A 72 -0.15 6.15 -2.55
N GLY A 73 -0.30 6.84 -1.43
CA GLY A 73 -1.58 7.30 -0.91
C GLY A 73 -2.23 8.33 -1.84
N MET A 74 -1.47 9.34 -2.30
CA MET A 74 -1.97 10.33 -3.26
C MET A 74 -2.41 9.70 -4.58
N ALA A 75 -1.62 8.74 -5.11
CA ALA A 75 -1.97 8.02 -6.33
C ALA A 75 -3.28 7.22 -6.20
N GLY A 76 -3.70 6.86 -4.97
CA GLY A 76 -5.00 6.24 -4.68
C GLY A 76 -6.21 7.09 -5.12
N GLY A 77 -6.05 8.41 -5.26
CA GLY A 77 -7.09 9.28 -5.84
C GLY A 77 -7.44 8.94 -7.28
N LEU A 78 -6.48 8.38 -8.05
CA LEU A 78 -6.73 7.91 -9.42
C LEU A 78 -7.61 6.68 -9.49
N GLU A 79 -7.63 5.84 -8.46
CA GLU A 79 -8.52 4.67 -8.43
C GLU A 79 -9.99 5.08 -8.57
N THR A 80 -10.35 6.22 -7.97
CA THR A 80 -11.67 6.83 -8.14
C THR A 80 -11.83 7.49 -9.50
N LEU A 81 -10.93 8.43 -9.83
CA LEU A 81 -11.07 9.27 -11.04
C LEU A 81 -10.99 8.44 -12.32
N CYS A 82 -9.93 7.65 -12.46
CA CYS A 82 -9.74 6.83 -13.66
C CYS A 82 -10.75 5.68 -13.71
N GLY A 83 -11.03 5.01 -12.57
CA GLY A 83 -11.96 3.89 -12.56
C GLY A 83 -13.39 4.32 -12.92
N GLN A 84 -13.88 5.40 -12.31
CA GLN A 84 -15.22 5.91 -12.64
C GLN A 84 -15.30 6.48 -14.07
N ALA A 85 -14.24 7.14 -14.56
CA ALA A 85 -14.18 7.61 -15.94
C ALA A 85 -14.14 6.45 -16.94
N TYR A 86 -13.40 5.38 -16.63
CA TYR A 86 -13.37 4.17 -17.46
C TYR A 86 -14.73 3.49 -17.52
N GLY A 87 -15.39 3.31 -16.38
CA GLY A 87 -16.74 2.74 -16.31
C GLY A 87 -17.78 3.58 -17.06
N ALA A 88 -17.65 4.91 -17.02
CA ALA A 88 -18.50 5.84 -17.77
C ALA A 88 -18.13 5.96 -19.26
N GLN A 89 -17.16 5.17 -19.76
CA GLN A 89 -16.62 5.21 -21.13
C GLN A 89 -16.00 6.58 -21.52
N GLN A 90 -15.61 7.39 -20.54
CA GLN A 90 -14.93 8.67 -20.75
C GLN A 90 -13.41 8.44 -20.86
N TYR A 91 -13.00 7.66 -21.84
CA TYR A 91 -11.64 7.12 -21.97
C TYR A 91 -10.55 8.19 -22.05
N GLN A 92 -10.78 9.31 -22.72
CA GLN A 92 -9.81 10.41 -22.84
C GLN A 92 -9.46 11.04 -21.48
N LYS A 93 -10.40 11.02 -20.52
CA LYS A 93 -10.15 11.57 -19.18
C LYS A 93 -9.14 10.77 -18.39
N LEU A 94 -8.96 9.46 -18.68
CA LEU A 94 -7.97 8.63 -17.99
C LEU A 94 -6.56 9.19 -18.20
N GLY A 95 -6.18 9.46 -19.43
CA GLY A 95 -4.87 10.04 -19.74
C GLY A 95 -4.68 11.41 -19.08
N ILE A 96 -5.69 12.28 -19.16
CA ILE A 96 -5.65 13.62 -18.55
C ILE A 96 -5.45 13.51 -17.04
N TYR A 97 -6.25 12.70 -16.33
CA TYR A 97 -6.11 12.48 -14.88
C TYR A 97 -4.76 11.87 -14.50
N THR A 98 -4.22 10.98 -15.33
CA THR A 98 -2.91 10.38 -15.10
C THR A 98 -1.81 11.43 -15.18
N TYR A 99 -1.82 12.30 -16.17
CA TYR A 99 -0.87 13.41 -16.27
C TYR A 99 -1.05 14.42 -15.13
N SER A 100 -2.29 14.77 -14.77
CA SER A 100 -2.57 15.62 -13.59
C SER A 100 -1.94 15.03 -12.32
N ALA A 101 -2.08 13.72 -12.13
CA ALA A 101 -1.48 13.04 -10.99
C ALA A 101 0.05 13.04 -11.03
N MET A 102 0.67 12.74 -12.19
CA MET A 102 2.13 12.79 -12.35
C MET A 102 2.68 14.17 -11.97
N ILE A 103 2.09 15.24 -12.52
CA ILE A 103 2.49 16.61 -12.21
C ILE A 103 2.32 16.90 -10.71
N SER A 104 1.17 16.52 -10.13
CA SER A 104 0.90 16.73 -8.70
C SER A 104 1.90 16.02 -7.79
N LEU A 105 2.22 14.76 -8.10
CA LEU A 105 3.17 13.98 -7.31
C LEU A 105 4.60 14.51 -7.47
N LEU A 106 4.98 14.93 -8.67
CA LEU A 106 6.29 15.58 -8.91
C LEU A 106 6.43 16.88 -8.11
N LEU A 107 5.35 17.66 -7.95
CA LEU A 107 5.35 18.87 -7.13
C LEU A 107 5.51 18.59 -5.63
N VAL A 108 5.13 17.40 -5.18
CA VAL A 108 5.29 16.97 -3.77
C VAL A 108 6.70 16.44 -3.49
N CYS A 109 7.45 15.99 -4.50
CA CYS A 109 8.80 15.47 -4.29
C CYS A 109 9.80 16.47 -3.68
N PRO A 110 9.88 17.76 -4.11
CA PRO A 110 10.85 18.71 -3.57
C PRO A 110 10.83 18.88 -2.05
N PRO A 111 9.68 19.11 -1.37
CA PRO A 111 9.65 19.20 0.09
C PRO A 111 10.07 17.89 0.77
N VAL A 112 9.77 16.72 0.19
CA VAL A 112 10.23 15.44 0.71
C VAL A 112 11.75 15.31 0.55
N CYS A 113 12.31 15.74 -0.58
CA CYS A 113 13.77 15.76 -0.79
C CYS A 113 14.48 16.61 0.24
N VAL A 114 13.96 17.80 0.57
CA VAL A 114 14.51 18.65 1.62
C VAL A 114 14.56 17.91 2.96
N LEU A 115 13.48 17.22 3.33
CA LEU A 115 13.45 16.43 4.57
C LEU A 115 14.50 15.30 4.55
N TRP A 116 14.71 14.62 3.42
CA TRP A 116 15.70 13.55 3.32
C TRP A 116 17.15 14.07 3.33
N ILE A 117 17.41 15.25 2.74
CA ILE A 117 18.73 15.90 2.77
C ILE A 117 19.15 16.27 4.19
N PHE A 118 18.19 16.66 5.04
CA PHE A 118 18.44 17.01 6.44
C PHE A 118 18.18 15.88 7.43
N MET A 119 18.13 14.63 6.97
CA MET A 119 17.87 13.46 7.80
C MET A 119 18.89 13.28 8.92
N ASP A 120 20.17 13.59 8.66
CA ASP A 120 21.26 13.56 9.64
C ASP A 120 21.08 14.53 10.83
N LYS A 121 20.28 15.57 10.65
CA LYS A 121 19.92 16.52 11.71
C LYS A 121 18.63 16.13 12.42
N LEU A 122 17.69 15.51 11.69
CA LEU A 122 16.38 15.14 12.21
C LEU A 122 16.46 13.88 13.09
N LEU A 123 17.21 12.86 12.68
CA LEU A 123 17.31 11.60 13.41
C LEU A 123 17.90 11.73 14.82
N PRO A 124 18.99 12.53 15.06
CA PRO A 124 19.52 12.74 16.41
C PRO A 124 18.53 13.45 17.33
N VAL A 125 17.67 14.33 16.83
CA VAL A 125 16.61 14.97 17.63
C VAL A 125 15.62 13.95 18.20
N VAL A 126 15.43 12.83 17.48
CA VAL A 126 14.58 11.71 17.92
C VAL A 126 15.38 10.67 18.73
N GLY A 127 16.66 10.95 19.04
CA GLY A 127 17.50 10.09 19.88
C GLY A 127 18.28 9.01 19.13
N GLN A 128 18.41 9.11 17.80
CA GLN A 128 19.24 8.18 17.02
C GLN A 128 20.74 8.52 17.10
N ASP A 129 21.57 7.49 17.00
CA ASP A 129 23.02 7.64 16.97
C ASP A 129 23.48 8.51 15.78
N PRO A 130 24.42 9.46 15.96
CA PRO A 130 24.89 10.34 14.88
C PRO A 130 25.53 9.60 13.70
N LEU A 131 26.26 8.51 13.94
CA LEU A 131 26.89 7.72 12.86
C LEU A 131 25.82 7.01 12.02
N ILE A 132 24.85 6.40 12.69
CA ILE A 132 23.69 5.77 12.01
C ILE A 132 22.92 6.82 11.21
N SER A 133 22.72 8.01 11.78
CA SER A 133 22.01 9.12 11.14
C SER A 133 22.71 9.63 9.89
N HIS A 134 24.04 9.69 9.91
CA HIS A 134 24.86 10.10 8.77
C HIS A 134 24.76 9.09 7.62
N GLU A 135 24.94 7.80 7.92
CA GLU A 135 24.80 6.73 6.91
C GLU A 135 23.37 6.61 6.37
N ALA A 136 22.36 6.78 7.22
CA ALA A 136 20.96 6.81 6.83
C ALA A 136 20.66 7.95 5.84
N ARG A 137 21.22 9.15 6.11
CA ARG A 137 21.12 10.29 5.19
C ARG A 137 21.76 9.99 3.83
N ASN A 138 22.98 9.41 3.83
CA ASN A 138 23.68 9.08 2.60
C ASN A 138 22.83 8.13 1.74
N TYR A 139 22.27 7.10 2.33
CA TYR A 139 21.37 6.18 1.64
C TYR A 139 20.11 6.90 1.12
N ALA A 140 19.46 7.75 1.92
CA ALA A 140 18.25 8.47 1.56
C ALA A 140 18.47 9.45 0.40
N ILE A 141 19.59 10.15 0.33
CA ILE A 141 19.93 11.06 -0.78
C ILE A 141 19.98 10.30 -2.10
N TRP A 142 20.60 9.10 -2.13
CA TRP A 142 20.69 8.29 -3.33
C TRP A 142 19.35 7.60 -3.69
N LEU A 143 18.34 7.62 -2.78
CA LEU A 143 16.97 7.23 -3.09
C LEU A 143 16.14 8.36 -3.73
N ILE A 144 16.61 9.62 -3.74
CA ILE A 144 15.86 10.74 -4.34
C ILE A 144 15.48 10.47 -5.81
N PRO A 145 16.35 9.95 -6.67
CA PRO A 145 15.94 9.58 -8.04
C PRO A 145 14.80 8.56 -8.07
N ALA A 146 14.77 7.60 -7.13
CA ALA A 146 13.70 6.63 -7.00
C ALA A 146 12.38 7.28 -6.58
N LEU A 147 12.41 8.33 -5.76
CA LEU A 147 11.23 9.09 -5.35
C LEU A 147 10.56 9.74 -6.58
N PHE A 148 11.33 10.43 -7.43
CA PHE A 148 10.83 11.02 -8.68
C PHE A 148 10.32 9.94 -9.66
N GLY A 149 11.04 8.83 -9.79
CA GLY A 149 10.57 7.68 -10.56
C GLY A 149 9.24 7.14 -10.04
N SER A 150 9.08 7.04 -8.72
CA SER A 150 7.83 6.60 -8.07
C SER A 150 6.68 7.58 -8.30
N ALA A 151 6.95 8.89 -8.35
CA ALA A 151 5.95 9.91 -8.65
C ALA A 151 5.33 9.75 -10.06
N ILE A 152 6.06 9.15 -10.98
CA ILE A 152 5.57 8.80 -12.33
C ILE A 152 5.02 7.37 -12.37
N LEU A 153 5.71 6.42 -11.73
CA LEU A 153 5.33 5.01 -11.75
C LEU A 153 3.97 4.74 -11.12
N LYS A 154 3.67 5.39 -9.96
CA LYS A 154 2.41 5.17 -9.25
C LYS A 154 1.18 5.55 -10.07
N PRO A 155 1.10 6.74 -10.71
CA PRO A 155 0.02 7.06 -11.63
C PRO A 155 -0.08 6.12 -12.83
N LEU A 156 1.03 5.72 -13.47
CA LEU A 156 1.04 4.75 -14.57
C LEU A 156 0.43 3.40 -14.13
N THR A 157 0.84 2.94 -12.96
CA THR A 157 0.30 1.71 -12.37
C THR A 157 -1.22 1.80 -12.19
N ARG A 158 -1.74 2.90 -11.62
CA ARG A 158 -3.18 3.10 -11.43
C ARG A 158 -3.95 3.21 -12.76
N TYR A 159 -3.37 3.87 -13.74
CA TYR A 159 -3.92 3.96 -15.10
C TYR A 159 -4.12 2.58 -15.74
N LEU A 160 -3.12 1.69 -15.66
CA LEU A 160 -3.22 0.33 -16.19
C LEU A 160 -4.18 -0.55 -15.37
N GLN A 161 -4.12 -0.43 -14.03
CA GLN A 161 -4.99 -1.17 -13.12
C GLN A 161 -6.47 -0.91 -13.38
N THR A 162 -6.87 0.35 -13.54
CA THR A 162 -8.28 0.72 -13.76
C THR A 162 -8.85 0.17 -15.07
N GLN A 163 -8.00 -0.12 -16.03
CA GLN A 163 -8.32 -0.77 -17.30
C GLN A 163 -8.22 -2.31 -17.23
N SER A 164 -7.88 -2.87 -16.06
CA SER A 164 -7.61 -4.31 -15.87
C SER A 164 -6.44 -4.84 -16.73
N LEU A 165 -5.52 -3.96 -17.15
CA LEU A 165 -4.30 -4.30 -17.89
C LEU A 165 -3.18 -4.71 -16.91
N ILE A 166 -3.37 -5.85 -16.24
CA ILE A 166 -2.49 -6.27 -15.14
C ILE A 166 -1.33 -7.14 -15.64
N LEU A 167 -1.53 -7.92 -16.70
CA LEU A 167 -0.49 -8.79 -17.25
C LEU A 167 0.79 -8.02 -17.66
N PRO A 168 0.71 -6.87 -18.37
CA PRO A 168 1.91 -6.05 -18.64
C PRO A 168 2.64 -5.61 -17.38
N MET A 169 1.89 -5.21 -16.34
CA MET A 169 2.45 -4.81 -15.06
C MET A 169 3.18 -5.97 -14.37
N MET A 170 2.61 -7.18 -14.41
CA MET A 170 3.21 -8.37 -13.83
C MET A 170 4.52 -8.74 -14.54
N LEU A 171 4.51 -8.79 -15.87
CA LEU A 171 5.71 -9.09 -16.66
C LEU A 171 6.81 -8.04 -16.47
N THR A 172 6.45 -6.76 -16.44
CA THR A 172 7.40 -5.68 -16.19
C THR A 172 7.96 -5.76 -14.77
N SER A 173 7.14 -6.03 -13.76
CA SER A 173 7.61 -6.18 -12.37
C SER A 173 8.56 -7.37 -12.22
N LEU A 174 8.29 -8.50 -12.88
CA LEU A 174 9.18 -9.65 -12.89
C LEU A 174 10.52 -9.35 -13.56
N SER A 175 10.49 -8.75 -14.75
CA SER A 175 11.71 -8.35 -15.47
C SER A 175 12.53 -7.34 -14.66
N THR A 176 11.85 -6.39 -14.01
CA THR A 176 12.49 -5.40 -13.14
C THR A 176 13.13 -6.05 -11.92
N LEU A 177 12.50 -7.05 -11.31
CA LEU A 177 13.09 -7.79 -10.17
C LEU A 177 14.34 -8.55 -10.58
N CYS A 178 14.33 -9.25 -11.71
CA CYS A 178 15.50 -9.93 -12.24
C CYS A 178 16.65 -8.95 -12.52
N PHE A 179 16.35 -7.84 -13.19
CA PHE A 179 17.31 -6.78 -13.46
C PHE A 179 17.87 -6.18 -12.17
N HIS A 180 16.99 -5.87 -11.19
CA HIS A 180 17.37 -5.30 -9.90
C HIS A 180 18.31 -6.22 -9.13
N THR A 181 18.03 -7.51 -9.09
CA THR A 181 18.86 -8.47 -8.35
C THR A 181 20.30 -8.49 -8.87
N VAL A 182 20.47 -8.57 -10.19
CA VAL A 182 21.79 -8.55 -10.82
C VAL A 182 22.49 -7.20 -10.64
N LEU A 183 21.76 -6.10 -10.86
CA LEU A 183 22.31 -4.75 -10.74
C LEU A 183 22.70 -4.43 -9.30
N CYS A 184 21.85 -4.74 -8.32
CA CYS A 184 22.10 -4.52 -6.91
C CYS A 184 23.34 -5.29 -6.45
N TRP A 185 23.43 -6.59 -6.78
CA TRP A 185 24.61 -7.38 -6.47
C TRP A 185 25.88 -6.78 -7.09
N THR A 186 25.83 -6.37 -8.33
CA THR A 186 26.96 -5.78 -9.05
C THR A 186 27.41 -4.47 -8.40
N LEU A 187 26.49 -3.55 -8.11
CA LEU A 187 26.82 -2.25 -7.52
C LEU A 187 27.28 -2.38 -6.07
N VAL A 188 26.65 -3.24 -5.27
CA VAL A 188 26.99 -3.43 -3.87
C VAL A 188 28.34 -4.11 -3.69
N PHE A 189 28.59 -5.22 -4.40
CA PHE A 189 29.76 -6.08 -4.14
C PHE A 189 30.88 -5.98 -5.17
N LYS A 190 30.59 -5.75 -6.47
CA LYS A 190 31.62 -5.68 -7.50
C LYS A 190 32.22 -4.27 -7.64
N PHE A 191 31.37 -3.23 -7.56
CA PHE A 191 31.80 -1.84 -7.56
C PHE A 191 32.08 -1.29 -6.17
N ASP A 192 31.86 -2.10 -5.13
CA ASP A 192 32.11 -1.74 -3.72
C ASP A 192 31.41 -0.44 -3.25
N LEU A 193 30.24 -0.17 -3.83
CA LEU A 193 29.43 1.01 -3.47
C LEU A 193 28.60 0.80 -2.20
N GLY A 194 28.58 -0.40 -1.63
CA GLY A 194 27.89 -0.70 -0.38
C GLY A 194 26.39 -0.33 -0.42
N SER A 195 25.91 0.33 0.62
CA SER A 195 24.51 0.77 0.75
C SER A 195 24.09 1.74 -0.36
N ILE A 196 24.99 2.63 -0.79
CA ILE A 196 24.74 3.56 -1.90
C ILE A 196 24.45 2.79 -3.19
N GLY A 197 25.18 1.69 -3.43
CA GLY A 197 24.95 0.81 -4.58
C GLY A 197 23.53 0.22 -4.59
N ALA A 198 23.01 -0.17 -3.42
CA ALA A 198 21.65 -0.67 -3.29
C ALA A 198 20.60 0.43 -3.57
N ALA A 199 20.80 1.66 -3.10
CA ALA A 199 19.92 2.79 -3.36
C ALA A 199 19.88 3.16 -4.86
N ILE A 200 21.05 3.20 -5.52
CA ILE A 200 21.17 3.44 -6.96
C ILE A 200 20.47 2.33 -7.76
N ALA A 201 20.69 1.06 -7.38
CA ALA A 201 20.03 -0.08 -8.01
C ALA A 201 18.51 0.03 -7.94
N TYR A 202 17.98 0.40 -6.78
CA TYR A 202 16.54 0.61 -6.59
C TYR A 202 16.01 1.75 -7.45
N GLY A 203 16.75 2.86 -7.54
CA GLY A 203 16.43 4.01 -8.40
C GLY A 203 16.38 3.62 -9.88
N LEU A 204 17.43 2.99 -10.40
CA LEU A 204 17.52 2.55 -11.79
C LEU A 204 16.43 1.52 -12.13
N SER A 205 16.13 0.59 -11.23
CA SER A 205 15.05 -0.38 -11.40
C SER A 205 13.68 0.29 -11.45
N THR A 206 13.45 1.31 -10.64
CA THR A 206 12.22 2.09 -10.66
C THR A 206 12.06 2.83 -12.00
N TRP A 207 13.13 3.46 -12.50
CA TRP A 207 13.11 4.15 -13.79
C TRP A 207 12.98 3.20 -14.97
N LEU A 208 13.57 1.99 -14.92
CA LEU A 208 13.34 0.95 -15.92
C LEU A 208 11.86 0.58 -15.99
N ASN A 209 11.21 0.42 -14.83
CA ASN A 209 9.77 0.13 -14.76
C ASN A 209 8.93 1.28 -15.33
N VAL A 210 9.28 2.54 -15.02
CA VAL A 210 8.66 3.73 -15.62
C VAL A 210 8.80 3.72 -17.13
N LEU A 211 10.00 3.44 -17.65
CA LEU A 211 10.28 3.43 -19.08
C LEU A 211 9.43 2.36 -19.80
N VAL A 212 9.46 1.13 -19.31
CA VAL A 212 8.74 0.02 -19.95
C VAL A 212 7.24 0.24 -19.92
N LEU A 213 6.66 0.62 -18.77
CA LEU A 213 5.22 0.89 -18.68
C LEU A 213 4.82 2.16 -19.45
N GLY A 214 5.67 3.18 -19.48
CA GLY A 214 5.45 4.39 -20.28
C GLY A 214 5.45 4.09 -21.78
N LEU A 215 6.39 3.27 -22.26
CA LEU A 215 6.41 2.79 -23.66
C LEU A 215 5.16 1.93 -23.94
N TYR A 216 4.79 1.05 -23.04
CA TYR A 216 3.56 0.26 -23.19
C TYR A 216 2.32 1.15 -23.31
N MET A 217 2.15 2.15 -22.44
CA MET A 217 1.07 3.13 -22.54
C MET A 217 1.10 3.88 -23.89
N SER A 218 2.29 4.21 -24.39
CA SER A 218 2.47 5.02 -25.61
C SER A 218 2.21 4.25 -26.90
N TYR A 219 2.54 2.95 -26.94
CA TYR A 219 2.53 2.19 -28.20
C TYR A 219 1.48 1.06 -28.24
N SER A 220 0.98 0.58 -27.08
CA SER A 220 0.02 -0.52 -27.06
C SER A 220 -1.34 -0.11 -27.62
N SER A 221 -1.91 -0.95 -28.49
CA SER A 221 -3.28 -0.81 -28.98
C SER A 221 -4.33 -0.90 -27.85
N ALA A 222 -4.01 -1.60 -26.76
CA ALA A 222 -4.90 -1.69 -25.59
C ALA A 222 -5.11 -0.31 -24.91
N CYS A 223 -4.16 0.60 -25.02
CA CYS A 223 -4.23 1.95 -24.45
C CYS A 223 -4.68 3.01 -25.47
N GLU A 224 -4.92 2.66 -26.71
CA GLU A 224 -5.21 3.63 -27.81
C GLU A 224 -6.36 4.59 -27.46
N LYS A 225 -7.47 4.06 -26.96
CA LYS A 225 -8.66 4.86 -26.61
C LYS A 225 -8.47 5.73 -25.37
N THR A 226 -7.62 5.32 -24.44
CA THR A 226 -7.43 5.96 -23.14
C THR A 226 -6.19 6.86 -23.10
N ARG A 227 -5.34 6.74 -24.12
CA ARG A 227 -4.15 7.58 -24.30
C ARG A 227 -4.58 9.00 -24.62
N ALA A 228 -4.08 9.95 -23.84
CA ALA A 228 -4.23 11.38 -24.11
C ALA A 228 -2.84 12.00 -24.36
N SER A 229 -2.80 13.09 -25.11
CA SER A 229 -1.60 13.93 -25.15
C SER A 229 -1.52 14.80 -23.89
N LEU A 230 -0.31 15.17 -23.50
CA LEU A 230 -0.11 16.16 -22.45
C LEU A 230 -0.70 17.50 -22.90
N SER A 231 -1.73 17.96 -22.24
CA SER A 231 -2.48 19.17 -22.59
C SER A 231 -2.63 20.09 -21.38
N ARG A 232 -3.11 21.34 -21.63
CA ARG A 232 -3.46 22.28 -20.55
C ARG A 232 -4.56 21.74 -19.63
N ASP A 233 -5.40 20.83 -20.11
CA ASP A 233 -6.45 20.19 -19.31
C ASP A 233 -5.86 19.38 -18.14
N ALA A 234 -4.64 18.84 -18.30
CA ALA A 234 -3.94 18.16 -17.20
C ALA A 234 -3.61 19.12 -16.05
N LEU A 235 -3.25 20.38 -16.35
CA LEU A 235 -3.02 21.42 -15.33
C LEU A 235 -4.33 21.87 -14.68
N LEU A 236 -5.40 22.00 -15.44
CA LEU A 236 -6.72 22.35 -14.91
C LEU A 236 -7.30 21.23 -14.03
N GLY A 237 -6.92 19.99 -14.28
CA GLY A 237 -7.32 18.82 -13.48
C GLY A 237 -6.64 18.68 -12.11
N LEU A 238 -5.60 19.48 -11.81
CA LEU A 238 -4.83 19.38 -10.54
C LEU A 238 -5.73 19.55 -9.32
N GLY A 239 -6.62 20.54 -9.30
CA GLY A 239 -7.51 20.79 -8.16
C GLY A 239 -8.46 19.61 -7.89
N GLN A 240 -9.01 19.00 -8.94
CA GLN A 240 -9.87 17.82 -8.81
C GLN A 240 -9.08 16.61 -8.30
N PHE A 241 -7.84 16.43 -8.76
CA PHE A 241 -6.97 15.38 -8.28
C PHE A 241 -6.63 15.58 -6.80
N PHE A 242 -6.13 16.75 -6.39
CA PHE A 242 -5.77 17.04 -4.99
C PHE A 242 -6.94 16.84 -4.02
N ARG A 243 -8.16 17.14 -4.42
CA ARG A 243 -9.36 16.94 -3.59
C ARG A 243 -9.56 15.48 -3.17
N LEU A 244 -9.12 14.52 -3.97
CA LEU A 244 -9.16 13.08 -3.64
C LEU A 244 -7.81 12.56 -3.17
N ALA A 245 -6.72 13.06 -3.72
CA ALA A 245 -5.36 12.61 -3.43
C ALA A 245 -4.94 12.92 -1.98
N VAL A 246 -5.24 14.11 -1.47
CA VAL A 246 -4.87 14.49 -0.10
C VAL A 246 -5.60 13.61 0.94
N PRO A 247 -6.93 13.46 0.91
CA PRO A 247 -7.59 12.53 1.84
C PRO A 247 -7.13 11.07 1.67
N SER A 248 -6.83 10.64 0.44
CA SER A 248 -6.30 9.31 0.18
C SER A 248 -4.91 9.11 0.80
N ALA A 249 -4.04 10.11 0.69
CA ALA A 249 -2.73 10.12 1.34
C ALA A 249 -2.87 10.06 2.87
N VAL A 250 -3.72 10.91 3.44
CA VAL A 250 -4.00 10.90 4.89
C VAL A 250 -4.51 9.54 5.34
N MET A 251 -5.44 8.93 4.60
CA MET A 251 -5.97 7.61 4.91
C MET A 251 -4.88 6.54 4.95
N VAL A 252 -3.94 6.55 4.02
CA VAL A 252 -2.83 5.59 3.96
C VAL A 252 -1.79 5.90 5.02
N CYS A 253 -1.34 7.15 5.12
CA CYS A 253 -0.28 7.56 6.02
C CYS A 253 -0.65 7.37 7.50
N LEU A 254 -1.87 7.71 7.91
CA LEU A 254 -2.30 7.56 9.30
C LEU A 254 -2.16 6.11 9.80
N LYS A 255 -2.48 5.12 8.96
CA LYS A 255 -2.29 3.71 9.32
C LYS A 255 -0.81 3.35 9.48
N TRP A 256 0.01 3.67 8.48
CA TRP A 256 1.44 3.35 8.52
C TRP A 256 2.16 4.08 9.66
N TRP A 257 1.85 5.35 9.87
CA TRP A 257 2.43 6.14 10.95
C TRP A 257 2.06 5.61 12.34
N SER A 258 0.83 5.12 12.53
CA SER A 258 0.44 4.52 13.81
C SER A 258 1.26 3.27 14.14
N MET A 259 1.57 2.43 13.13
CA MET A 259 2.43 1.26 13.31
C MET A 259 3.87 1.63 13.66
N GLU A 260 4.43 2.64 12.98
CA GLU A 260 5.77 3.15 13.29
C GLU A 260 5.85 3.77 14.69
N LEU A 261 4.84 4.55 15.09
CA LEU A 261 4.76 5.11 16.43
C LEU A 261 4.75 4.03 17.52
N LEU A 262 4.03 2.93 17.31
CA LEU A 262 4.01 1.81 18.25
C LEU A 262 5.36 1.08 18.29
N THR A 263 6.02 0.91 17.15
CA THR A 263 7.37 0.34 17.09
C THR A 263 8.37 1.22 17.82
N LEU A 264 8.34 2.54 17.61
CA LEU A 264 9.17 3.49 18.37
C LEU A 264 8.86 3.43 19.86
N SER A 265 7.59 3.31 20.24
CA SER A 265 7.18 3.19 21.64
C SER A 265 7.72 1.93 22.32
N SER A 266 8.02 0.86 21.57
CA SER A 266 8.63 -0.35 22.13
C SER A 266 10.04 -0.12 22.69
N GLY A 267 10.75 0.85 22.15
CA GLY A 267 12.05 1.28 22.67
C GLY A 267 12.00 1.92 24.07
N LEU A 268 10.81 2.30 24.55
CA LEU A 268 10.60 2.87 25.89
C LEU A 268 10.18 1.80 26.93
N LEU A 269 10.07 0.53 26.54
CA LEU A 269 9.70 -0.55 27.43
C LEU A 269 10.91 -1.05 28.26
N SER A 270 10.63 -1.82 29.32
CA SER A 270 11.63 -2.28 30.29
C SER A 270 12.77 -3.15 29.74
N ASN A 271 12.58 -3.79 28.57
CA ASN A 271 13.62 -4.51 27.83
C ASN A 271 13.59 -4.08 26.35
N PRO A 272 14.11 -2.88 26.02
CA PRO A 272 13.96 -2.28 24.69
C PRO A 272 14.46 -3.17 23.55
N GLN A 273 15.59 -3.85 23.73
CA GLN A 273 16.20 -4.67 22.68
C GLN A 273 15.32 -5.87 22.31
N LEU A 274 14.81 -6.61 23.31
CA LEU A 274 13.95 -7.75 23.10
C LEU A 274 12.61 -7.33 22.49
N GLU A 275 11.95 -6.33 23.09
CA GLU A 275 10.63 -5.85 22.69
C GLU A 275 10.65 -5.30 21.27
N THR A 276 11.62 -4.45 20.94
CA THR A 276 11.77 -3.89 19.59
C THR A 276 12.09 -4.96 18.55
N SER A 277 12.96 -5.93 18.88
CA SER A 277 13.28 -7.05 17.98
C SER A 277 12.04 -7.89 17.67
N VAL A 278 11.29 -8.29 18.68
CA VAL A 278 10.08 -9.10 18.51
C VAL A 278 9.01 -8.34 17.71
N LEU A 279 8.75 -7.07 18.05
CA LEU A 279 7.75 -6.28 17.33
C LEU A 279 8.16 -6.01 15.88
N SER A 280 9.44 -5.79 15.59
CA SER A 280 9.94 -5.65 14.22
C SER A 280 9.75 -6.93 13.40
N ILE A 281 9.99 -8.10 13.99
CA ILE A 281 9.71 -9.39 13.34
C ILE A 281 8.21 -9.54 13.08
N CYS A 282 7.36 -9.23 14.08
CA CYS A 282 5.91 -9.27 13.94
C CYS A 282 5.42 -8.34 12.82
N LEU A 283 5.97 -7.13 12.71
CA LEU A 283 5.66 -6.18 11.62
C LEU A 283 6.09 -6.73 10.26
N THR A 284 7.26 -7.35 10.17
CA THR A 284 7.74 -7.95 8.93
C THR A 284 6.80 -9.06 8.45
N ILE A 285 6.38 -9.95 9.38
CA ILE A 285 5.41 -11.01 9.11
C ILE A 285 4.08 -10.42 8.64
N SER A 286 3.56 -9.43 9.36
CA SER A 286 2.30 -8.75 9.00
C SER A 286 2.38 -8.06 7.65
N THR A 287 3.50 -7.39 7.33
CA THR A 287 3.71 -6.71 6.05
C THR A 287 3.75 -7.70 4.89
N LEU A 288 4.44 -8.84 5.07
CA LEU A 288 4.48 -9.89 4.05
C LEU A 288 3.06 -10.45 3.78
N HIS A 289 2.30 -10.76 4.83
CA HIS A 289 0.92 -11.22 4.68
C HIS A 289 0.03 -10.16 4.04
N PHE A 290 0.21 -8.88 4.37
CA PHE A 290 -0.59 -7.78 3.86
C PHE A 290 -0.46 -7.58 2.34
N THR A 291 0.61 -8.08 1.69
CA THR A 291 0.75 -7.99 0.22
C THR A 291 -0.39 -8.68 -0.52
N VAL A 292 -0.92 -9.78 0.04
CA VAL A 292 -2.03 -10.54 -0.54
C VAL A 292 -3.34 -9.75 -0.45
N PRO A 293 -3.85 -9.38 0.75
CA PRO A 293 -5.07 -8.58 0.87
C PRO A 293 -4.98 -7.22 0.17
N TYR A 294 -3.80 -6.64 0.05
CA TYR A 294 -3.60 -5.42 -0.72
C TYR A 294 -3.97 -5.59 -2.21
N GLY A 295 -3.61 -6.73 -2.81
CA GLY A 295 -4.01 -7.07 -4.19
C GLY A 295 -5.53 -7.22 -4.34
N PHE A 296 -6.21 -7.82 -3.35
CA PHE A 296 -7.68 -7.90 -3.32
C PHE A 296 -8.33 -6.54 -3.09
N GLY A 297 -7.74 -5.70 -2.26
CA GLY A 297 -8.17 -4.31 -2.10
C GLY A 297 -8.11 -3.51 -3.40
N ALA A 298 -7.03 -3.68 -4.17
CA ALA A 298 -6.90 -3.04 -5.48
C ALA A 298 -7.95 -3.58 -6.48
N ALA A 299 -8.17 -4.91 -6.53
CA ALA A 299 -9.20 -5.50 -7.38
C ALA A 299 -10.61 -5.00 -7.02
N SER A 300 -10.92 -4.89 -5.72
CA SER A 300 -12.19 -4.34 -5.23
C SER A 300 -12.37 -2.89 -5.66
N SER A 301 -11.33 -2.07 -5.52
CA SER A 301 -11.35 -0.67 -5.94
C SER A 301 -11.65 -0.54 -7.44
N ILE A 302 -10.99 -1.35 -8.29
CA ILE A 302 -11.20 -1.36 -9.74
C ILE A 302 -12.65 -1.76 -10.06
N ARG A 303 -13.14 -2.86 -9.49
CA ARG A 303 -14.48 -3.35 -9.79
C ARG A 303 -15.55 -2.35 -9.35
N VAL A 304 -15.45 -1.85 -8.13
CA VAL A 304 -16.41 -0.90 -7.57
C VAL A 304 -16.41 0.41 -8.35
N SER A 305 -15.24 0.99 -8.61
CA SER A 305 -15.14 2.26 -9.34
C SER A 305 -15.68 2.15 -10.78
N ASN A 306 -15.35 1.06 -11.49
CA ASN A 306 -15.81 0.83 -12.85
C ASN A 306 -17.34 0.63 -12.90
N GLU A 307 -17.92 -0.18 -12.01
CA GLU A 307 -19.37 -0.42 -11.98
C GLU A 307 -20.15 0.84 -11.56
N LEU A 308 -19.63 1.63 -10.60
CA LEU A 308 -20.26 2.91 -10.24
C LEU A 308 -20.20 3.91 -11.40
N GLY A 309 -19.07 3.99 -12.10
CA GLY A 309 -18.92 4.83 -13.29
C GLY A 309 -19.87 4.43 -14.43
N ALA A 310 -20.06 3.13 -14.63
CA ALA A 310 -21.01 2.57 -15.58
C ALA A 310 -22.49 2.76 -15.16
N GLY A 311 -22.74 3.19 -13.91
CA GLY A 311 -24.08 3.36 -13.37
C GLY A 311 -24.75 2.05 -12.97
N ASN A 312 -23.98 1.05 -12.54
CA ASN A 312 -24.44 -0.28 -12.13
C ASN A 312 -24.29 -0.48 -10.61
N PRO A 313 -25.13 0.15 -9.75
CA PRO A 313 -24.99 0.08 -8.29
C PRO A 313 -25.09 -1.34 -7.73
N ARG A 314 -25.95 -2.18 -8.31
CA ARG A 314 -26.11 -3.59 -7.89
C ARG A 314 -24.82 -4.39 -8.10
N SER A 315 -24.18 -4.26 -9.28
CA SER A 315 -22.92 -4.94 -9.58
C SER A 315 -21.78 -4.46 -8.68
N ALA A 316 -21.73 -3.16 -8.36
CA ALA A 316 -20.76 -2.61 -7.42
C ALA A 316 -20.91 -3.26 -6.03
N ARG A 317 -22.14 -3.36 -5.50
CA ARG A 317 -22.42 -4.02 -4.21
C ARG A 317 -22.04 -5.50 -4.22
N VAL A 318 -22.35 -6.22 -5.29
CA VAL A 318 -21.98 -7.65 -5.44
C VAL A 318 -20.47 -7.83 -5.49
N ALA A 319 -19.75 -6.92 -6.16
CA ALA A 319 -18.28 -6.96 -6.22
C ALA A 319 -17.64 -6.82 -4.83
N VAL A 320 -18.21 -5.97 -3.94
CA VAL A 320 -17.76 -5.87 -2.55
C VAL A 320 -17.92 -7.20 -1.82
N GLY A 321 -19.11 -7.80 -1.87
CA GLY A 321 -19.39 -9.08 -1.22
C GLY A 321 -18.49 -10.22 -1.74
N ALA A 322 -18.27 -10.26 -3.05
CA ALA A 322 -17.41 -11.25 -3.68
C ALA A 322 -15.94 -11.10 -3.21
N ALA A 323 -15.41 -9.88 -3.18
CA ALA A 323 -14.06 -9.62 -2.73
C ALA A 323 -13.85 -10.00 -1.26
N MET A 324 -14.81 -9.65 -0.39
CA MET A 324 -14.78 -10.01 1.04
C MET A 324 -14.81 -11.53 1.25
N ALA A 325 -15.64 -12.25 0.49
CA ALA A 325 -15.75 -13.70 0.62
C ALA A 325 -14.47 -14.43 0.17
N ILE A 326 -13.87 -14.02 -0.95
CA ILE A 326 -12.63 -14.62 -1.45
C ILE A 326 -11.50 -14.36 -0.45
N GLU A 327 -11.39 -13.13 0.04
CA GLU A 327 -10.36 -12.75 0.99
C GLU A 327 -10.48 -13.54 2.29
N ALA A 328 -11.68 -13.72 2.83
CA ALA A 328 -11.90 -14.51 4.04
C ALA A 328 -11.42 -15.97 3.87
N VAL A 329 -11.65 -16.58 2.69
CA VAL A 329 -11.17 -17.94 2.37
C VAL A 329 -9.64 -17.99 2.29
N ILE A 330 -9.02 -17.02 1.60
CA ILE A 330 -7.57 -16.99 1.39
C ILE A 330 -6.84 -16.75 2.71
N VAL A 331 -7.32 -15.83 3.54
CA VAL A 331 -6.75 -15.57 4.86
C VAL A 331 -6.83 -16.79 5.75
N SER A 332 -7.98 -17.47 5.77
CA SER A 332 -8.15 -18.71 6.55
C SER A 332 -7.18 -19.80 6.09
N ALA A 333 -7.01 -19.98 4.78
CA ALA A 333 -6.07 -20.92 4.21
C ALA A 333 -4.61 -20.55 4.53
N SER A 334 -4.25 -19.28 4.37
CA SER A 334 -2.91 -18.74 4.66
C SER A 334 -2.52 -18.97 6.13
N LEU A 335 -3.40 -18.64 7.07
CA LEU A 335 -3.18 -18.86 8.51
C LEU A 335 -3.05 -20.34 8.85
N PHE A 336 -3.88 -21.18 8.24
CA PHE A 336 -3.80 -22.63 8.45
C PHE A 336 -2.46 -23.20 7.96
N CYS A 337 -1.98 -22.78 6.79
CA CYS A 337 -0.71 -23.24 6.23
C CYS A 337 0.51 -22.72 7.00
N SER A 338 0.46 -21.48 7.50
CA SER A 338 1.60 -20.83 8.17
C SER A 338 1.73 -21.15 9.65
N ARG A 339 0.72 -21.79 10.28
CA ARG A 339 0.67 -22.06 11.72
C ARG A 339 1.91 -22.73 12.33
N ASN A 340 2.60 -23.58 11.57
CA ASN A 340 3.77 -24.33 12.03
C ASN A 340 5.12 -23.69 11.66
N VAL A 341 5.12 -22.66 10.80
CA VAL A 341 6.34 -22.08 10.22
C VAL A 341 6.71 -20.74 10.87
N LEU A 342 5.73 -20.01 11.39
CA LEU A 342 5.90 -18.65 11.91
C LEU A 342 6.90 -18.54 13.07
N GLY A 343 7.08 -19.59 13.91
CA GLY A 343 8.00 -19.55 15.04
C GLY A 343 9.44 -19.92 14.70
N LEU A 344 9.67 -20.71 13.65
CA LEU A 344 10.98 -21.33 13.37
C LEU A 344 11.86 -20.53 12.42
N ALA A 345 11.28 -19.62 11.62
CA ALA A 345 11.95 -19.01 10.47
C ALA A 345 12.77 -17.73 10.79
N TYR A 346 12.58 -17.09 11.94
CA TYR A 346 13.03 -15.71 12.14
C TYR A 346 14.15 -15.47 13.15
N SER A 347 14.46 -16.41 14.05
CA SER A 347 15.55 -16.24 15.01
C SER A 347 16.08 -17.57 15.53
N ASN A 348 17.39 -17.63 15.78
CA ASN A 348 18.03 -18.74 16.51
C ASN A 348 18.00 -18.55 18.03
N ASP A 349 17.57 -17.38 18.52
CA ASP A 349 17.44 -17.09 19.94
C ASP A 349 16.16 -17.68 20.52
N ARG A 350 16.28 -18.59 21.49
CA ARG A 350 15.15 -19.25 22.14
C ARG A 350 14.19 -18.28 22.85
N GLN A 351 14.71 -17.17 23.37
CA GLN A 351 13.90 -16.18 24.06
C GLN A 351 12.99 -15.43 23.07
N ILE A 352 13.55 -15.05 21.91
CA ILE A 352 12.81 -14.42 20.82
C ILE A 352 11.78 -15.39 20.24
N GLN A 353 12.17 -16.66 19.98
CA GLN A 353 11.26 -17.70 19.47
C GLN A 353 10.06 -17.91 20.40
N HIS A 354 10.31 -18.02 21.72
CA HIS A 354 9.24 -18.18 22.70
C HIS A 354 8.30 -16.96 22.71
N TYR A 355 8.86 -15.75 22.65
CA TYR A 355 8.02 -14.55 22.65
C TYR A 355 7.20 -14.42 21.36
N ILE A 356 7.75 -14.74 20.18
CA ILE A 356 7.01 -14.79 18.92
C ILE A 356 5.86 -15.81 19.00
N ALA A 357 6.09 -16.99 19.58
CA ALA A 357 5.04 -17.97 19.76
C ALA A 357 3.88 -17.44 20.60
N VAL A 358 4.18 -16.67 21.65
CA VAL A 358 3.16 -15.98 22.48
C VAL A 358 2.45 -14.86 21.71
N MET A 359 3.13 -14.20 20.77
CA MET A 359 2.55 -13.16 19.91
C MET A 359 1.69 -13.72 18.77
N THR A 360 1.88 -14.99 18.38
CA THR A 360 1.21 -15.61 17.22
C THR A 360 -0.32 -15.48 17.22
N PRO A 361 -1.06 -15.68 18.31
CA PRO A 361 -2.52 -15.48 18.31
C PRO A 361 -2.93 -14.04 17.97
N PHE A 362 -2.18 -13.06 18.47
CA PHE A 362 -2.43 -11.64 18.20
C PHE A 362 -2.07 -11.29 16.74
N LEU A 363 -1.00 -11.90 16.20
CA LEU A 363 -0.64 -11.80 14.79
C LEU A 363 -1.74 -12.37 13.88
N CYS A 364 -2.28 -13.54 14.20
CA CYS A 364 -3.37 -14.14 13.44
C CYS A 364 -4.60 -13.22 13.41
N LEU A 365 -4.98 -12.67 14.58
CA LEU A 365 -6.09 -11.73 14.66
C LEU A 365 -5.82 -10.44 13.86
N SER A 366 -4.60 -9.92 13.94
CA SER A 366 -4.15 -8.77 13.14
C SER A 366 -4.27 -9.03 11.64
N ILE A 367 -3.80 -10.19 11.17
CA ILE A 367 -3.87 -10.58 9.75
C ILE A 367 -5.32 -10.64 9.27
N ILE A 368 -6.23 -11.21 10.06
CA ILE A 368 -7.67 -11.26 9.72
C ILE A 368 -8.26 -9.85 9.59
N THR A 369 -8.02 -9.00 10.59
CA THR A 369 -8.58 -7.64 10.61
C THR A 369 -7.96 -6.76 9.51
N ASP A 370 -6.66 -6.89 9.26
CA ASP A 370 -5.96 -6.16 8.21
C ASP A 370 -6.40 -6.60 6.80
N SER A 371 -6.76 -7.85 6.63
CA SER A 371 -7.29 -8.37 5.36
C SER A 371 -8.66 -7.78 5.04
N LEU A 372 -9.57 -7.79 5.99
CA LEU A 372 -10.87 -7.13 5.85
C LEU A 372 -10.69 -5.63 5.56
N GLN A 373 -9.81 -4.99 6.29
CA GLN A 373 -9.51 -3.57 6.15
C GLN A 373 -8.95 -3.24 4.76
N ALA A 374 -8.09 -4.08 4.19
CA ALA A 374 -7.50 -3.85 2.87
C ALA A 374 -8.56 -3.81 1.77
N VAL A 375 -9.50 -4.78 1.77
CA VAL A 375 -10.63 -4.82 0.83
C VAL A 375 -11.53 -3.60 1.01
N LEU A 376 -11.93 -3.29 2.25
CA LEU A 376 -12.82 -2.16 2.55
C LEU A 376 -12.18 -0.80 2.21
N SER A 377 -10.88 -0.66 2.42
CA SER A 377 -10.13 0.52 1.98
C SER A 377 -10.12 0.64 0.44
N GLY A 378 -10.03 -0.50 -0.27
CA GLY A 378 -10.20 -0.54 -1.72
C GLY A 378 -11.60 -0.08 -2.14
N VAL A 379 -12.63 -0.55 -1.49
CA VAL A 379 -14.02 -0.09 -1.71
C VAL A 379 -14.15 1.41 -1.48
N ALA A 380 -13.59 1.92 -0.38
CA ALA A 380 -13.62 3.35 -0.07
C ALA A 380 -12.96 4.19 -1.18
N ARG A 381 -11.82 3.74 -1.72
CA ARG A 381 -11.17 4.39 -2.87
C ARG A 381 -12.01 4.27 -4.13
N GLY A 382 -12.63 3.13 -4.42
CA GLY A 382 -13.50 2.93 -5.57
C GLY A 382 -14.73 3.83 -5.56
N CYS A 383 -15.33 4.04 -4.38
CA CYS A 383 -16.50 4.92 -4.18
C CYS A 383 -16.14 6.41 -4.13
N GLY A 384 -14.88 6.76 -3.85
CA GLY A 384 -14.48 8.15 -3.60
C GLY A 384 -14.75 8.61 -2.17
N TRP A 385 -14.65 7.70 -1.18
CA TRP A 385 -14.83 7.97 0.25
C TRP A 385 -13.51 8.17 1.00
N GLN A 386 -12.46 8.60 0.33
CA GLN A 386 -11.14 8.77 0.94
C GLN A 386 -11.18 9.65 2.20
N HIS A 387 -11.97 10.72 2.19
CA HIS A 387 -12.15 11.60 3.34
C HIS A 387 -12.80 10.87 4.53
N ILE A 388 -13.80 10.01 4.28
CA ILE A 388 -14.44 9.19 5.31
C ILE A 388 -13.41 8.19 5.87
N GLY A 389 -12.67 7.51 4.96
CA GLY A 389 -11.60 6.59 5.35
C GLY A 389 -10.50 7.26 6.18
N ALA A 390 -10.14 8.51 5.85
CA ALA A 390 -9.17 9.28 6.63
C ALA A 390 -9.68 9.59 8.05
N TYR A 391 -10.93 10.04 8.21
CA TYR A 391 -11.53 10.28 9.53
C TYR A 391 -11.65 9.00 10.34
N ILE A 392 -12.05 7.87 9.71
CA ILE A 392 -12.12 6.58 10.38
C ILE A 392 -10.74 6.14 10.85
N ASN A 393 -9.70 6.30 10.03
CA ASN A 393 -8.33 5.92 10.42
C ASN A 393 -7.81 6.80 11.55
N LEU A 394 -8.11 8.09 11.54
CA LEU A 394 -7.78 8.99 12.63
C LEU A 394 -8.44 8.53 13.95
N GLY A 395 -9.74 8.26 13.93
CA GLY A 395 -10.46 7.76 15.10
C GLY A 395 -9.96 6.38 15.55
N ALA A 396 -9.87 5.43 14.63
CA ALA A 396 -9.53 4.05 14.93
C ALA A 396 -8.11 3.88 15.50
N PHE A 397 -7.10 4.52 14.87
CA PHE A 397 -5.72 4.34 15.29
C PHE A 397 -5.25 5.34 16.33
N TYR A 398 -5.64 6.62 16.25
CA TYR A 398 -5.11 7.66 17.13
C TYR A 398 -5.98 7.92 18.37
N LEU A 399 -7.31 7.71 18.28
CA LEU A 399 -8.19 7.84 19.45
C LEU A 399 -8.44 6.51 20.17
N VAL A 400 -8.27 5.36 19.49
CA VAL A 400 -8.46 4.04 20.11
C VAL A 400 -7.14 3.26 20.12
N GLY A 401 -6.53 2.97 18.98
CA GLY A 401 -5.40 2.05 18.88
C GLY A 401 -4.19 2.47 19.70
N LEU A 402 -3.67 3.69 19.50
CA LEU A 402 -2.51 4.20 20.24
C LEU A 402 -2.79 4.33 21.73
N PRO A 403 -3.91 4.92 22.21
CA PRO A 403 -4.20 4.99 23.64
C PRO A 403 -4.38 3.61 24.29
N VAL A 404 -5.08 2.68 23.66
CA VAL A 404 -5.22 1.29 24.15
C VAL A 404 -3.86 0.61 24.22
N GLY A 405 -3.03 0.75 23.15
CA GLY A 405 -1.69 0.20 23.12
C GLY A 405 -0.81 0.76 24.24
N ALA A 406 -0.82 2.07 24.44
CA ALA A 406 -0.08 2.73 25.52
C ALA A 406 -0.56 2.28 26.90
N LEU A 407 -1.87 2.24 27.15
CA LEU A 407 -2.46 1.78 28.40
C LEU A 407 -2.06 0.33 28.72
N LEU A 408 -2.22 -0.57 27.75
CA LEU A 408 -1.90 -1.98 27.94
C LEU A 408 -0.40 -2.24 28.00
N GLY A 409 0.39 -1.53 27.19
CA GLY A 409 1.85 -1.70 27.14
C GLY A 409 2.56 -1.19 28.40
N PHE A 410 2.24 0.04 28.81
CA PHE A 410 2.97 0.74 29.89
C PHE A 410 2.27 0.62 31.24
N VAL A 411 0.94 0.82 31.33
CA VAL A 411 0.21 0.83 32.62
C VAL A 411 -0.15 -0.58 33.07
N ALA A 412 -0.69 -1.41 32.19
CA ALA A 412 -1.01 -2.81 32.48
C ALA A 412 0.23 -3.75 32.41
N HIS A 413 1.40 -3.22 32.09
CA HIS A 413 2.67 -3.95 32.00
C HIS A 413 2.66 -5.15 31.04
N LEU A 414 1.78 -5.15 30.03
CA LEU A 414 1.75 -6.18 28.99
C LEU A 414 2.87 -6.02 27.95
N ARG A 415 3.65 -4.94 28.05
CA ARG A 415 4.81 -4.65 27.18
C ARG A 415 4.43 -4.67 25.69
N GLY A 416 5.26 -5.29 24.82
CA GLY A 416 5.02 -5.38 23.38
C GLY A 416 3.70 -6.03 22.99
N LYS A 417 3.20 -6.97 23.78
CA LYS A 417 1.84 -7.55 23.59
C LYS A 417 0.76 -6.47 23.72
N GLY A 418 0.86 -5.61 24.73
CA GLY A 418 -0.09 -4.52 24.94
C GLY A 418 -0.10 -3.53 23.78
N LEU A 419 1.09 -3.16 23.27
CA LEU A 419 1.22 -2.31 22.09
C LEU A 419 0.56 -2.94 20.86
N TRP A 420 0.78 -4.24 20.62
CA TRP A 420 0.19 -4.96 19.49
C TRP A 420 -1.33 -5.08 19.60
N ILE A 421 -1.87 -5.36 20.79
CA ILE A 421 -3.31 -5.36 21.04
C ILE A 421 -3.93 -4.00 20.68
N GLY A 422 -3.22 -2.91 20.92
CA GLY A 422 -3.65 -1.57 20.48
C GLY A 422 -3.81 -1.46 18.97
N ILE A 423 -2.84 -1.97 18.17
CA ILE A 423 -2.96 -2.02 16.71
C ILE A 423 -4.20 -2.82 16.29
N VAL A 424 -4.38 -4.01 16.88
CA VAL A 424 -5.53 -4.88 16.59
C VAL A 424 -6.84 -4.19 16.92
N ALA A 425 -6.94 -3.53 18.08
CA ALA A 425 -8.12 -2.77 18.47
C ALA A 425 -8.45 -1.66 17.45
N GLY A 426 -7.43 -0.91 16.98
CA GLY A 426 -7.59 0.07 15.92
C GLY A 426 -8.09 -0.55 14.61
N SER A 427 -7.49 -1.67 14.18
CA SER A 427 -7.90 -2.38 12.95
C SER A 427 -9.32 -2.95 13.05
N ILE A 428 -9.75 -3.43 14.22
CA ILE A 428 -11.13 -3.88 14.46
C ILE A 428 -12.12 -2.70 14.32
N VAL A 429 -11.84 -1.58 14.97
CA VAL A 429 -12.71 -0.39 14.89
C VAL A 429 -12.79 0.11 13.45
N GLN A 430 -11.66 0.21 12.75
CA GLN A 430 -11.60 0.62 11.35
C GLN A 430 -12.45 -0.30 10.46
N SER A 431 -12.23 -1.61 10.54
CA SER A 431 -12.93 -2.60 9.72
C SER A 431 -14.42 -2.61 10.00
N THR A 432 -14.82 -2.48 11.28
CA THR A 432 -16.22 -2.41 11.69
C THR A 432 -16.91 -1.17 11.10
N LEU A 433 -16.31 0.01 11.26
CA LEU A 433 -16.89 1.26 10.77
C LEU A 433 -17.00 1.27 9.23
N LEU A 434 -15.96 0.83 8.52
CA LEU A 434 -16.01 0.74 7.06
C LEU A 434 -17.03 -0.29 6.58
N SER A 435 -17.18 -1.43 7.27
CA SER A 435 -18.20 -2.44 6.96
C SER A 435 -19.61 -1.88 7.13
N LEU A 436 -19.88 -1.20 8.25
CA LEU A 436 -21.17 -0.56 8.51
C LEU A 436 -21.51 0.46 7.42
N ILE A 437 -20.56 1.32 7.06
CA ILE A 437 -20.75 2.29 5.96
C ILE A 437 -21.07 1.55 4.65
N SER A 438 -20.35 0.50 4.31
CA SER A 438 -20.57 -0.25 3.07
C SER A 438 -21.94 -0.94 3.03
N VAL A 439 -22.43 -1.45 4.17
CA VAL A 439 -23.73 -2.12 4.29
C VAL A 439 -24.90 -1.14 4.21
N PHE A 440 -24.79 0.00 4.90
CA PHE A 440 -25.85 1.00 4.97
C PHE A 440 -25.81 2.05 3.85
N THR A 441 -24.85 1.92 2.92
CA THR A 441 -24.74 2.85 1.80
C THR A 441 -25.87 2.68 0.80
N ASP A 442 -26.46 3.79 0.39
CA ASP A 442 -27.31 3.90 -0.79
C ASP A 442 -26.44 3.88 -2.05
N TRP A 443 -26.34 2.69 -2.66
CA TRP A 443 -25.50 2.46 -3.84
C TRP A 443 -26.01 3.18 -5.08
N GLU A 444 -27.32 3.46 -5.20
CA GLU A 444 -27.89 4.23 -6.30
C GLU A 444 -27.42 5.67 -6.26
N LYS A 445 -27.47 6.27 -5.06
CA LYS A 445 -26.95 7.62 -4.83
C LYS A 445 -25.45 7.70 -5.09
N GLN A 446 -24.68 6.63 -4.78
CA GLN A 446 -23.24 6.62 -5.09
C GLN A 446 -22.97 6.54 -6.60
N ALA A 447 -23.75 5.76 -7.35
CA ALA A 447 -23.64 5.73 -8.79
C ALA A 447 -23.97 7.07 -9.44
N THR A 448 -24.98 7.77 -8.92
CA THR A 448 -25.32 9.14 -9.37
C THR A 448 -24.17 10.11 -9.11
N LYS A 449 -23.60 10.12 -7.88
CA LYS A 449 -22.44 10.95 -7.55
C LYS A 449 -21.21 10.62 -8.40
N ALA A 450 -20.99 9.34 -8.74
CA ALA A 450 -19.89 8.93 -9.62
C ALA A 450 -20.07 9.50 -11.03
N LYS A 451 -21.29 9.44 -11.60
CA LYS A 451 -21.62 10.04 -12.88
C LYS A 451 -21.44 11.56 -12.87
N GLU A 452 -21.97 12.24 -11.86
CA GLU A 452 -21.77 13.69 -11.70
C GLU A 452 -20.30 14.07 -11.67
N ARG A 453 -19.48 13.35 -10.89
CA ARG A 453 -18.02 13.58 -10.78
C ARG A 453 -17.31 13.46 -12.13
N VAL A 454 -17.75 12.52 -12.97
CA VAL A 454 -17.16 12.31 -14.30
C VAL A 454 -17.71 13.32 -15.32
N LEU A 455 -18.99 13.69 -15.25
CA LEU A 455 -19.63 14.56 -16.24
C LEU A 455 -19.38 16.06 -16.01
N VAL A 456 -19.11 16.49 -14.77
CA VAL A 456 -18.85 17.90 -14.47
C VAL A 456 -17.56 18.35 -15.17
N ARG A 457 -17.74 19.09 -16.27
CA ARG A 457 -16.78 20.03 -16.83
C ARG A 457 -16.91 21.33 -16.04
N LYS A 458 -15.97 21.68 -15.21
CA LYS A 458 -15.78 23.07 -14.79
C LYS A 458 -14.45 23.53 -15.28
#